data_1e2554f964dee2cd03dba4f903271811
#
_entry.id   1e2554f964dee2cd03dba4f903271811
#
_cell.length_a   1.000
_cell.length_b   1.000
_cell.length_c   1.000
_cell.angle_alpha   90.00
_cell.angle_beta   90.00
_cell.angle_gamma   90.00
#
_symmetry.space_group_name_H-M   'P 1'
#
loop_
_entity.id
_entity.type
_entity.pdbx_description
1 polymer ?
#
loop_
_entity_poly.entity_id
_entity_poly.type
_entity_poly.pdbx_seq_one_letter_code
_entity_poly.pdbx_strand_id
1 'polypeptide(L)'
;MYTKNISRLCLLAILNLCSVVLLAQIPAGYYSAAKGKSGKALKTALHGAIKSHVARSYDNLWDDYKTTDVRADGKIWDMYSNITSYVPGGSAQGKNYRKEGDAYNREHSFPKSWFNDAKPMYTDLFHVYPTDGYVNNRRSNYPFGETAGETYQSSGGFSKLGKCTVSGYSGTVFEPADEYKGD
;
A
#
# COMPACT_ATOMS: atom_id res chain seq x y z
N MET A 1 -4.77 -2.72 -56.17
CA MET A 1 -3.84 -2.92 -55.06
C MET A 1 -3.93 -1.85 -53.96
N TYR A 2 -4.62 -0.72 -54.19
CA TYR A 2 -4.78 0.40 -53.23
C TYR A 2 -5.90 0.21 -52.19
N THR A 3 -6.94 -0.52 -52.49
CA THR A 3 -8.12 -0.68 -51.59
C THR A 3 -7.88 -1.54 -50.36
N LYS A 4 -6.92 -2.49 -50.40
CA LYS A 4 -6.56 -3.34 -49.22
C LYS A 4 -5.75 -2.63 -48.14
N ASN A 5 -5.05 -1.55 -48.48
CA ASN A 5 -4.25 -0.80 -47.53
C ASN A 5 -5.08 0.22 -46.73
N ILE A 6 -6.12 0.77 -47.33
CA ILE A 6 -7.03 1.73 -46.67
C ILE A 6 -7.85 1.02 -45.60
N SER A 7 -8.33 -0.20 -45.82
CA SER A 7 -9.07 -0.96 -44.79
C SER A 7 -8.21 -1.37 -43.60
N ARG A 8 -6.91 -1.65 -43.82
CA ARG A 8 -5.97 -1.94 -42.73
C ARG A 8 -5.59 -0.69 -41.90
N LEU A 9 -5.47 0.47 -42.55
CA LEU A 9 -5.23 1.73 -41.86
C LEU A 9 -6.44 2.16 -41.03
N CYS A 10 -7.66 2.02 -41.54
CA CYS A 10 -8.89 2.29 -40.83
C CYS A 10 -9.08 1.33 -39.63
N LEU A 11 -8.73 0.04 -39.78
CA LEU A 11 -8.81 -0.93 -38.71
C LEU A 11 -7.79 -0.61 -37.56
N LEU A 12 -6.56 -0.21 -37.90
CA LEU A 12 -5.56 0.23 -36.94
C LEU A 12 -5.92 1.54 -36.24
N ALA A 13 -6.57 2.48 -36.95
CA ALA A 13 -7.07 3.73 -36.36
C ALA A 13 -8.23 3.45 -35.37
N ILE A 14 -9.12 2.53 -35.70
CA ILE A 14 -10.23 2.13 -34.80
C ILE A 14 -9.72 1.37 -33.59
N LEU A 15 -8.69 0.51 -33.72
CA LEU A 15 -8.06 -0.15 -32.55
C LEU A 15 -7.35 0.85 -31.62
N ASN A 16 -6.79 1.94 -32.14
CA ASN A 16 -6.16 2.98 -31.30
C ASN A 16 -7.19 3.90 -30.61
N LEU A 17 -8.40 4.02 -31.12
CA LEU A 17 -9.47 4.81 -30.49
C LEU A 17 -10.17 4.04 -29.34
N CYS A 18 -9.97 2.73 -29.23
CA CYS A 18 -10.54 1.89 -28.17
C CYS A 18 -9.61 1.70 -26.95
N SER A 19 -8.54 2.46 -26.86
CA SER A 19 -7.83 2.63 -25.58
C SER A 19 -8.67 3.53 -24.68
N VAL A 20 -9.83 3.05 -24.26
CA VAL A 20 -10.58 3.63 -23.14
C VAL A 20 -9.68 3.42 -21.93
N VAL A 21 -8.97 4.46 -21.54
CA VAL A 21 -8.34 4.51 -20.22
C VAL A 21 -9.50 4.37 -19.24
N LEU A 22 -9.69 3.18 -18.70
CA LEU A 22 -10.58 2.94 -17.56
C LEU A 22 -9.93 3.61 -16.36
N LEU A 23 -10.00 4.94 -16.32
CA LEU A 23 -9.77 5.66 -15.10
C LEU A 23 -10.90 5.28 -14.15
N ALA A 24 -10.56 4.79 -12.97
CA ALA A 24 -11.54 4.57 -11.93
C ALA A 24 -12.28 5.90 -11.68
N GLN A 25 -13.50 5.99 -12.20
CA GLN A 25 -14.27 7.22 -12.12
C GLN A 25 -15.03 7.25 -10.80
N ILE A 26 -14.81 8.30 -10.03
CA ILE A 26 -15.58 8.54 -8.81
C ILE A 26 -17.06 8.63 -9.18
N PRO A 27 -17.94 7.84 -8.56
CA PRO A 27 -19.37 7.88 -8.87
C PRO A 27 -19.95 9.29 -8.74
N ALA A 28 -20.83 9.67 -9.65
CA ALA A 28 -21.47 10.98 -9.62
C ALA A 28 -22.14 11.21 -8.24
N GLY A 29 -21.87 12.35 -7.63
CA GLY A 29 -22.43 12.71 -6.33
C GLY A 29 -21.76 12.04 -5.12
N TYR A 30 -20.72 11.21 -5.28
CA TYR A 30 -20.03 10.52 -4.18
C TYR A 30 -19.60 11.48 -3.06
N TYR A 31 -19.07 12.64 -3.39
CA TYR A 31 -18.66 13.67 -2.43
C TYR A 31 -19.68 14.81 -2.26
N SER A 32 -20.92 14.67 -2.71
CA SER A 32 -21.93 15.74 -2.64
C SER A 32 -22.13 16.27 -1.21
N ALA A 33 -22.11 15.37 -0.21
CA ALA A 33 -22.24 15.74 1.19
C ALA A 33 -21.07 16.57 1.75
N ALA A 34 -19.92 16.57 1.08
CA ALA A 34 -18.73 17.32 1.46
C ALA A 34 -18.63 18.70 0.78
N LYS A 35 -19.44 18.95 -0.26
CA LYS A 35 -19.40 20.18 -1.05
C LYS A 35 -19.64 21.41 -0.17
N GLY A 36 -18.75 22.42 -0.26
CA GLY A 36 -18.83 23.66 0.50
C GLY A 36 -18.54 23.55 1.99
N LYS A 37 -18.09 22.39 2.48
CA LYS A 37 -17.71 22.20 3.89
C LYS A 37 -16.22 22.38 4.11
N SER A 38 -15.83 22.74 5.34
CA SER A 38 -14.45 22.88 5.78
C SER A 38 -14.24 22.32 7.19
N GLY A 39 -13.00 22.18 7.63
CA GLY A 39 -12.62 21.77 8.99
C GLY A 39 -13.32 20.47 9.43
N LYS A 40 -13.85 20.47 10.64
CA LYS A 40 -14.53 19.31 11.25
C LYS A 40 -15.75 18.84 10.44
N ALA A 41 -16.52 19.76 9.87
CA ALA A 41 -17.69 19.43 9.06
C ALA A 41 -17.32 18.69 7.77
N LEU A 42 -16.22 19.10 7.12
CA LEU A 42 -15.66 18.39 5.96
C LEU A 42 -15.20 16.98 6.33
N LYS A 43 -14.42 16.85 7.42
CA LYS A 43 -13.94 15.54 7.90
C LYS A 43 -15.11 14.59 8.18
N THR A 44 -16.16 15.06 8.85
CA THR A 44 -17.35 14.24 9.14
C THR A 44 -18.08 13.82 7.86
N ALA A 45 -18.20 14.72 6.87
CA ALA A 45 -18.86 14.39 5.61
C ALA A 45 -18.07 13.39 4.77
N LEU A 46 -16.74 13.53 4.71
CA LEU A 46 -15.86 12.56 4.03
C LEU A 46 -15.90 11.19 4.70
N HIS A 47 -15.81 11.14 6.03
CA HIS A 47 -16.00 9.90 6.78
C HIS A 47 -17.36 9.26 6.48
N GLY A 48 -18.44 10.05 6.40
CA GLY A 48 -19.76 9.56 6.02
C GLY A 48 -19.80 8.92 4.63
N ALA A 49 -19.04 9.47 3.66
CA ALA A 49 -18.97 8.95 2.31
C ALA A 49 -18.20 7.61 2.22
N ILE A 50 -17.14 7.44 3.01
CA ILE A 50 -16.25 6.26 2.91
C ILE A 50 -16.57 5.13 3.89
N LYS A 51 -17.28 5.40 4.98
CA LYS A 51 -17.51 4.41 6.07
C LYS A 51 -18.29 3.17 5.67
N SER A 52 -19.10 3.25 4.61
CA SER A 52 -19.96 2.15 4.14
C SER A 52 -19.25 1.34 3.05
N HIS A 53 -18.10 0.79 3.37
CA HIS A 53 -17.33 -0.10 2.49
C HIS A 53 -17.58 -1.56 2.80
N VAL A 54 -17.23 -2.44 1.88
CA VAL A 54 -17.26 -3.89 2.09
C VAL A 54 -16.04 -4.28 2.91
N ALA A 55 -16.27 -4.64 4.18
CA ALA A 55 -15.21 -5.13 5.04
C ALA A 55 -14.69 -6.49 4.54
N ARG A 56 -13.38 -6.62 4.38
CA ARG A 56 -12.73 -7.88 4.02
C ARG A 56 -12.46 -8.72 5.26
N SER A 57 -12.32 -10.03 5.12
CA SER A 57 -11.74 -10.84 6.17
C SER A 57 -10.22 -10.70 6.16
N TYR A 58 -9.57 -10.98 7.29
CA TYR A 58 -8.10 -10.91 7.36
C TYR A 58 -7.44 -11.87 6.36
N ASP A 59 -8.03 -13.04 6.13
CA ASP A 59 -7.49 -14.01 5.17
C ASP A 59 -7.73 -13.60 3.71
N ASN A 60 -8.84 -12.89 3.42
CA ASN A 60 -9.08 -12.36 2.07
C ASN A 60 -8.03 -11.34 1.62
N LEU A 61 -7.33 -10.66 2.54
CA LEU A 61 -6.27 -9.72 2.17
C LEU A 61 -5.18 -10.38 1.32
N TRP A 62 -4.91 -11.67 1.51
CA TRP A 62 -3.97 -12.41 0.68
C TRP A 62 -4.39 -12.48 -0.79
N ASP A 63 -5.69 -12.58 -1.05
CA ASP A 63 -6.22 -12.58 -2.42
C ASP A 63 -6.28 -11.17 -2.98
N ASP A 64 -6.63 -10.20 -2.15
CA ASP A 64 -6.70 -8.79 -2.55
C ASP A 64 -5.33 -8.28 -3.01
N TYR A 65 -4.25 -8.61 -2.32
CA TYR A 65 -2.87 -8.22 -2.68
C TYR A 65 -2.43 -8.70 -4.07
N LYS A 66 -3.09 -9.71 -4.64
CA LYS A 66 -2.80 -10.15 -6.01
C LYS A 66 -3.13 -9.10 -7.07
N THR A 67 -3.91 -8.09 -6.70
CA THR A 67 -4.35 -7.03 -7.60
C THR A 67 -4.10 -5.62 -7.07
N THR A 68 -4.08 -5.44 -5.75
CA THR A 68 -3.94 -4.11 -5.14
C THR A 68 -2.48 -3.74 -4.90
N ASP A 69 -1.63 -4.72 -4.57
CA ASP A 69 -0.27 -4.48 -4.10
C ASP A 69 0.77 -5.24 -4.92
N VAL A 70 0.67 -5.11 -6.23
CA VAL A 70 1.62 -5.72 -7.17
C VAL A 70 2.28 -4.66 -8.06
N ARG A 71 3.56 -4.84 -8.30
CA ARG A 71 4.33 -4.05 -9.26
C ARG A 71 4.01 -4.47 -10.69
N ALA A 72 4.46 -3.69 -11.67
CA ALA A 72 4.29 -3.99 -13.09
C ALA A 72 4.89 -5.34 -13.53
N ASP A 73 5.90 -5.86 -12.79
CA ASP A 73 6.51 -7.17 -13.01
C ASP A 73 5.72 -8.33 -12.36
N GLY A 74 4.55 -8.06 -11.78
CA GLY A 74 3.71 -9.06 -11.12
C GLY A 74 4.20 -9.52 -9.76
N LYS A 75 5.19 -8.85 -9.17
CA LYS A 75 5.68 -9.14 -7.82
C LYS A 75 5.00 -8.25 -6.78
N ILE A 76 5.00 -8.72 -5.54
CA ILE A 76 4.52 -7.92 -4.41
C ILE A 76 5.25 -6.58 -4.36
N TRP A 77 4.47 -5.53 -4.17
CA TRP A 77 4.97 -4.21 -3.85
C TRP A 77 5.28 -4.14 -2.35
N ASP A 78 6.56 -4.08 -2.02
CA ASP A 78 7.05 -4.12 -0.64
C ASP A 78 7.67 -2.76 -0.29
N MET A 79 7.02 -2.01 0.58
CA MET A 79 7.48 -0.67 0.98
C MET A 79 8.58 -0.69 2.05
N TYR A 80 8.92 -1.86 2.61
CA TYR A 80 9.92 -1.98 3.67
C TYR A 80 11.25 -2.57 3.20
N SER A 81 11.28 -3.19 2.01
CA SER A 81 12.47 -3.79 1.45
C SER A 81 12.50 -3.67 -0.08
N ASN A 82 13.67 -3.32 -0.62
CA ASN A 82 13.88 -3.24 -2.06
C ASN A 82 14.58 -4.46 -2.67
N ILE A 83 14.95 -5.45 -1.86
CA ILE A 83 15.59 -6.68 -2.35
C ILE A 83 14.60 -7.83 -2.56
N THR A 84 13.33 -7.63 -2.22
CA THR A 84 12.30 -8.68 -2.26
C THR A 84 11.70 -8.84 -3.67
N SER A 85 11.31 -10.08 -3.98
CA SER A 85 10.71 -10.43 -5.28
C SER A 85 9.63 -11.49 -5.10
N TYR A 86 8.75 -11.27 -4.13
CA TYR A 86 7.70 -12.22 -3.77
C TYR A 86 6.63 -12.33 -4.85
N VAL A 87 6.19 -13.57 -5.10
CA VAL A 87 5.04 -13.85 -5.96
C VAL A 87 3.78 -13.85 -5.10
N PRO A 88 2.73 -13.08 -5.46
CA PRO A 88 1.47 -13.10 -4.73
C PRO A 88 0.89 -14.52 -4.66
N GLY A 89 0.52 -14.97 -3.47
CA GLY A 89 0.03 -16.34 -3.25
C GLY A 89 1.11 -17.42 -3.34
N GLY A 90 2.38 -17.06 -3.53
CA GLY A 90 3.49 -18.00 -3.63
C GLY A 90 3.93 -18.58 -2.28
N SER A 91 4.98 -19.42 -2.34
CA SER A 91 5.48 -20.16 -1.17
C SER A 91 6.03 -19.29 -0.04
N ALA A 92 6.35 -18.03 -0.30
CA ALA A 92 6.84 -17.07 0.71
C ALA A 92 5.72 -16.34 1.46
N GLN A 93 4.44 -16.55 1.09
CA GLN A 93 3.31 -15.87 1.72
C GLN A 93 3.09 -16.37 3.15
N GLY A 94 3.11 -15.46 4.12
CA GLY A 94 2.73 -15.72 5.51
C GLY A 94 3.58 -16.77 6.23
N LYS A 95 4.75 -17.11 5.70
CA LYS A 95 5.62 -18.13 6.27
C LYS A 95 6.55 -17.57 7.35
N ASN A 96 7.21 -18.48 8.08
CA ASN A 96 8.25 -18.11 9.01
C ASN A 96 9.45 -17.52 8.27
N TYR A 97 10.03 -16.50 8.81
CA TYR A 97 11.19 -15.80 8.29
C TYR A 97 12.30 -15.74 9.37
N ARG A 98 13.54 -15.75 8.94
CA ARG A 98 14.73 -15.61 9.77
C ARG A 98 15.55 -14.39 9.37
N LYS A 99 15.39 -13.94 8.14
CA LYS A 99 16.08 -12.78 7.55
C LYS A 99 15.19 -12.10 6.51
N GLU A 100 15.58 -10.93 6.10
CA GLU A 100 15.00 -10.19 4.98
C GLU A 100 15.06 -11.04 3.70
N GLY A 101 13.97 -11.06 2.95
CA GLY A 101 13.83 -11.84 1.72
C GLY A 101 13.24 -13.23 1.90
N ASP A 102 13.02 -13.73 3.12
CA ASP A 102 12.50 -15.09 3.34
C ASP A 102 10.99 -15.20 3.10
N ALA A 103 10.21 -14.25 3.58
CA ALA A 103 8.75 -14.28 3.48
C ALA A 103 8.14 -12.90 3.67
N TYR A 104 6.92 -12.70 3.14
CA TYR A 104 6.15 -11.50 3.39
C TYR A 104 4.92 -11.80 4.26
N ASN A 105 4.50 -10.79 5.01
CA ASN A 105 3.31 -10.85 5.84
C ASN A 105 2.45 -9.59 5.68
N ARG A 106 1.42 -9.45 6.50
CA ARG A 106 0.48 -8.33 6.49
C ARG A 106 0.92 -7.32 7.54
N GLU A 107 1.38 -6.17 7.08
CA GLU A 107 1.80 -5.06 7.91
C GLU A 107 0.63 -4.11 8.18
N HIS A 108 0.42 -3.77 9.44
CA HIS A 108 -0.44 -2.67 9.84
C HIS A 108 0.42 -1.41 10.01
N SER A 109 0.41 -0.51 9.01
CA SER A 109 1.20 0.73 9.07
C SER A 109 0.85 1.57 10.30
N PHE A 110 -0.42 1.60 10.70
CA PHE A 110 -0.83 2.01 12.05
C PHE A 110 -0.95 0.75 12.92
N PRO A 111 -0.09 0.58 13.95
CA PRO A 111 0.02 -0.68 14.69
C PRO A 111 -1.32 -1.17 15.23
N LYS A 112 -1.67 -2.41 14.93
CA LYS A 112 -2.95 -2.99 15.33
C LYS A 112 -3.19 -3.01 16.85
N SER A 113 -2.13 -3.10 17.64
CA SER A 113 -2.19 -2.99 19.09
C SER A 113 -2.66 -1.62 19.59
N TRP A 114 -2.53 -0.56 18.79
CA TRP A 114 -2.96 0.77 19.16
C TRP A 114 -4.47 0.98 19.03
N PHE A 115 -5.15 0.10 18.32
CA PHE A 115 -6.61 0.09 18.19
C PHE A 115 -7.27 -1.24 18.59
N ASN A 116 -6.54 -2.08 19.36
CA ASN A 116 -7.03 -3.36 19.88
C ASN A 116 -7.59 -4.31 18.80
N ASP A 117 -6.94 -4.37 17.63
CA ASP A 117 -7.37 -5.19 16.49
C ASP A 117 -8.82 -4.90 16.05
N ALA A 118 -9.33 -3.70 16.33
CA ALA A 118 -10.73 -3.35 16.06
C ALA A 118 -11.01 -3.21 14.55
N LYS A 119 -12.16 -3.75 14.13
CA LYS A 119 -12.66 -3.55 12.76
C LYS A 119 -13.33 -2.17 12.64
N PRO A 120 -13.35 -1.56 11.45
CA PRO A 120 -12.87 -2.09 10.16
C PRO A 120 -11.37 -1.98 9.94
N MET A 121 -10.62 -1.23 10.74
CA MET A 121 -9.19 -0.95 10.53
C MET A 121 -8.34 -2.23 10.42
N TYR A 122 -8.68 -3.27 11.16
CA TYR A 122 -7.91 -4.53 11.17
C TYR A 122 -7.75 -5.18 9.79
N THR A 123 -8.64 -4.88 8.87
CA THR A 123 -8.66 -5.47 7.53
C THR A 123 -8.79 -4.41 6.42
N ASP A 124 -8.40 -3.18 6.71
CA ASP A 124 -8.49 -2.07 5.78
C ASP A 124 -7.23 -2.04 4.89
N LEU A 125 -7.42 -2.29 3.60
CA LEU A 125 -6.36 -2.27 2.58
C LEU A 125 -5.65 -0.91 2.43
N PHE A 126 -6.22 0.16 2.94
CA PHE A 126 -5.59 1.48 2.91
C PHE A 126 -4.49 1.66 3.97
N HIS A 127 -4.30 0.70 4.88
CA HIS A 127 -3.18 0.71 5.80
C HIS A 127 -2.65 -0.68 6.19
N VAL A 128 -3.17 -1.75 5.57
CA VAL A 128 -2.67 -3.12 5.78
C VAL A 128 -2.02 -3.59 4.49
N TYR A 129 -0.69 -3.59 4.46
CA TYR A 129 0.12 -3.82 3.28
C TYR A 129 0.91 -5.13 3.36
N PRO A 130 1.22 -5.77 2.23
CA PRO A 130 2.19 -6.87 2.21
C PRO A 130 3.61 -6.30 2.29
N THR A 131 4.37 -6.69 3.30
CA THR A 131 5.76 -6.27 3.46
C THR A 131 6.64 -7.45 3.84
N ASP A 132 7.95 -7.32 3.66
CA ASP A 132 8.91 -8.28 4.19
C ASP A 132 8.65 -8.55 5.67
N GLY A 133 8.46 -9.82 6.03
CA GLY A 133 8.07 -10.22 7.37
C GLY A 133 9.15 -9.96 8.42
N TYR A 134 10.44 -10.09 8.02
CA TYR A 134 11.54 -9.81 8.92
C TYR A 134 11.69 -8.32 9.22
N VAL A 135 11.59 -7.47 8.20
CA VAL A 135 11.65 -6.01 8.37
C VAL A 135 10.44 -5.52 9.15
N ASN A 136 9.24 -6.04 8.86
CA ASN A 136 8.04 -5.77 9.64
C ASN A 136 8.22 -6.15 11.14
N ASN A 137 8.80 -7.32 11.41
CA ASN A 137 9.10 -7.71 12.79
C ASN A 137 10.08 -6.74 13.47
N ARG A 138 11.08 -6.22 12.74
CA ARG A 138 12.01 -5.21 13.26
C ARG A 138 11.30 -3.89 13.54
N ARG A 139 10.38 -3.48 12.63
CA ARG A 139 9.54 -2.30 12.83
C ARG A 139 8.69 -2.44 14.10
N SER A 140 8.17 -3.61 14.40
CA SER A 140 7.33 -3.83 15.59
C SER A 140 6.16 -2.83 15.66
N ASN A 141 5.98 -2.13 16.77
CA ASN A 141 4.97 -1.09 16.98
C ASN A 141 5.57 0.33 17.07
N TYR A 142 6.80 0.50 16.63
CA TYR A 142 7.44 1.82 16.69
C TYR A 142 6.72 2.78 15.72
N PRO A 143 6.53 4.04 16.11
CA PRO A 143 5.99 5.05 15.21
C PRO A 143 6.94 5.31 14.04
N PHE A 144 6.38 5.84 12.95
CA PHE A 144 7.20 6.35 11.86
C PHE A 144 7.90 7.65 12.25
N GLY A 145 9.11 7.86 11.73
CA GLY A 145 9.90 9.07 11.96
C GLY A 145 11.27 8.97 11.31
N GLU A 146 12.05 10.03 11.43
CA GLU A 146 13.41 10.11 10.89
C GLU A 146 14.43 9.58 11.91
N THR A 147 15.39 8.77 11.46
CA THR A 147 16.46 8.20 12.29
C THR A 147 17.77 8.02 11.53
N ALA A 148 18.88 7.96 12.23
CA ALA A 148 20.17 7.55 11.66
C ALA A 148 20.27 6.03 11.42
N GLY A 149 19.32 5.23 11.92
CA GLY A 149 19.29 3.79 11.72
C GLY A 149 20.30 3.01 12.56
N GLU A 150 20.68 3.53 13.72
CA GLU A 150 21.72 2.95 14.58
C GLU A 150 21.35 1.61 15.20
N THR A 151 20.04 1.29 15.26
CA THR A 151 19.56 0.02 15.84
C THR A 151 19.42 -1.07 14.77
N TYR A 152 18.90 -0.71 13.61
CA TYR A 152 18.71 -1.65 12.48
C TYR A 152 18.60 -0.86 11.17
N GLN A 153 19.10 -1.48 10.12
CA GLN A 153 18.84 -1.06 8.73
C GLN A 153 18.54 -2.31 7.90
N SER A 154 17.54 -2.20 7.02
CA SER A 154 17.31 -3.21 5.99
C SER A 154 18.39 -3.14 4.92
N SER A 155 18.42 -4.08 4.01
CA SER A 155 19.43 -4.16 2.94
C SER A 155 19.56 -2.83 2.19
N GLY A 156 20.79 -2.35 2.08
CA GLY A 156 21.08 -1.06 1.46
C GLY A 156 20.61 0.18 2.22
N GLY A 157 20.16 0.02 3.47
CA GLY A 157 19.64 1.14 4.27
C GLY A 157 18.26 1.64 3.82
N PHE A 158 17.50 0.78 3.13
CA PHE A 158 16.19 1.14 2.56
C PHE A 158 15.17 1.51 3.63
N SER A 159 15.07 0.72 4.70
CA SER A 159 14.32 1.05 5.91
C SER A 159 15.24 1.07 7.11
N LYS A 160 14.95 1.90 8.09
CA LYS A 160 15.82 2.10 9.24
C LYS A 160 15.04 2.09 10.54
N LEU A 161 15.69 1.67 11.61
CA LEU A 161 15.16 1.73 12.97
C LEU A 161 16.21 2.33 13.89
N GLY A 162 15.82 3.26 14.71
CA GLY A 162 16.74 3.90 15.64
C GLY A 162 16.08 5.03 16.38
N LYS A 163 16.89 5.81 17.08
CA LYS A 163 16.43 6.97 17.84
C LYS A 163 15.94 8.07 16.90
N CYS A 164 14.80 8.69 17.24
CA CYS A 164 14.26 9.78 16.46
C CYS A 164 15.21 10.99 16.44
N THR A 165 15.45 11.52 15.25
CA THR A 165 16.26 12.74 15.03
C THR A 165 15.42 14.00 14.97
N VAL A 166 14.09 13.87 14.88
CA VAL A 166 13.17 15.01 14.84
C VAL A 166 12.92 15.55 16.24
N SER A 167 12.97 16.87 16.37
CA SER A 167 12.69 17.56 17.63
C SER A 167 11.28 17.26 18.16
N GLY A 168 11.16 17.08 19.48
CA GLY A 168 9.90 16.84 20.17
C GLY A 168 9.59 15.36 20.46
N TYR A 169 10.35 14.42 19.91
CA TYR A 169 10.24 13.01 20.25
C TYR A 169 11.62 12.37 20.41
N SER A 170 11.87 11.69 21.51
CA SER A 170 13.17 11.07 21.82
C SER A 170 13.16 9.53 21.82
N GLY A 171 12.04 8.93 21.46
CA GLY A 171 11.88 7.48 21.38
C GLY A 171 12.47 6.87 20.12
N THR A 172 12.37 5.56 20.02
CA THR A 172 12.73 4.81 18.82
C THR A 172 11.63 4.97 17.77
N VAL A 173 12.04 5.15 16.52
CA VAL A 173 11.17 5.27 15.34
C VAL A 173 11.63 4.37 14.22
N PHE A 174 10.71 4.01 13.34
CA PHE A 174 11.00 3.34 12.08
C PHE A 174 10.88 4.36 10.95
N GLU A 175 11.89 4.41 10.10
CA GLU A 175 11.96 5.26 8.92
C GLU A 175 11.84 4.39 7.67
N PRO A 176 10.74 4.45 6.91
CA PRO A 176 10.65 3.86 5.58
C PRO A 176 11.51 4.63 4.59
N ALA A 177 11.73 4.06 3.40
CA ALA A 177 12.40 4.77 2.32
C ALA A 177 11.68 6.09 1.97
N ASP A 178 12.45 7.07 1.48
CA ASP A 178 11.94 8.42 1.20
C ASP A 178 10.74 8.43 0.24
N GLU A 179 10.72 7.51 -0.71
CA GLU A 179 9.63 7.36 -1.69
C GLU A 179 8.29 6.92 -1.06
N TYR A 180 8.29 6.37 0.15
CA TYR A 180 7.10 5.90 0.87
C TYR A 180 6.74 6.74 2.10
N LYS A 181 7.43 7.83 2.35
CA LYS A 181 7.17 8.67 3.53
C LYS A 181 5.83 9.43 3.48
N GLY A 182 5.21 9.50 2.31
CA GLY A 182 3.88 10.09 2.12
C GLY A 182 2.72 9.10 2.21
N ASP A 183 3.01 7.82 2.20
CA ASP A 183 2.02 6.75 2.23
C ASP A 183 1.73 6.29 3.66
#